data_fa0650bc40c5f4846dea2cd8ad8da8bf
#
_entry.id   fa0650bc40c5f4846dea2cd8ad8da8bf
#
_cell.length_a   1.000
_cell.length_b   1.000
_cell.length_c   1.000
_cell.angle_alpha   90.00
_cell.angle_beta   90.00
_cell.angle_gamma   90.00
#
_symmetry.space_group_name_H-M   'P 1'
#
loop_
_entity.id
_entity.type
_entity.pdbx_description
1 polymer ?
#
loop_
_entity_poly.entity_id
_entity_poly.type
_entity_poly.pdbx_seq_one_letter_code
_entity_poly.pdbx_strand_id
1 'polypeptide(L)'
;MRPRPSEHVVTEEAKQLSKSSLKPLKSPFLWIFVLSMALQSLANNIPANYLPSYATDLGVSPDNAALLVTYLCLAGIVGQVLLGALTDAIGPLIPFLLSIFVSSFAVFVVWGLGKAYWTMIIVSILFGAFAFSFMSLRSHMAAIVVNNEGRSGDKLLVSGILLFTRGIIGVVSGYVAAALLQDGKKVGIQPGYGAGKWQPFIILLGTTMTAATVGVFGLLRKRAA
;
A
#
# COMPACT_ATOMS: atom_id res chain seq x y z
N MET A 1 35.91 -0.02 25.67
CA MET A 1 35.79 -1.31 24.96
C MET A 1 34.46 -1.94 25.33
N ARG A 2 33.51 -2.13 24.36
CA ARG A 2 32.28 -2.90 24.62
C ARG A 2 32.62 -4.38 24.57
N PRO A 3 32.22 -5.20 25.55
CA PRO A 3 32.45 -6.63 25.49
C PRO A 3 31.75 -7.21 24.25
N ARG A 4 32.42 -8.08 23.48
CA ARG A 4 31.77 -8.86 22.40
C ARG A 4 30.68 -9.71 23.03
N PRO A 5 29.48 -9.78 22.39
CA PRO A 5 28.49 -10.79 22.81
C PRO A 5 29.14 -12.16 22.81
N SER A 6 28.98 -12.90 23.90
CA SER A 6 29.49 -14.27 23.99
C SER A 6 28.87 -15.13 22.88
N GLU A 7 29.64 -16.00 22.25
CA GLU A 7 29.17 -16.94 21.18
C GLU A 7 27.88 -17.68 21.58
N HIS A 8 27.68 -17.92 22.88
CA HIS A 8 26.48 -18.53 23.42
C HIS A 8 25.20 -17.67 23.19
N VAL A 9 25.29 -16.35 23.26
CA VAL A 9 24.14 -15.46 23.02
C VAL A 9 23.77 -15.48 21.54
N VAL A 10 24.76 -15.44 20.65
CA VAL A 10 24.53 -15.52 19.19
C VAL A 10 23.95 -16.87 18.77
N THR A 11 24.40 -17.97 19.43
CA THR A 11 23.90 -19.32 19.13
C THR A 11 22.47 -19.53 19.66
N GLU A 12 22.13 -18.97 20.82
CA GLU A 12 20.78 -19.00 21.37
C GLU A 12 19.80 -18.15 20.54
N GLU A 13 20.22 -16.96 20.09
CA GLU A 13 19.41 -16.13 19.18
C GLU A 13 19.21 -16.81 17.82
N ALA A 14 20.25 -17.39 17.24
CA ALA A 14 20.15 -18.16 16.00
C ALA A 14 19.27 -19.42 16.16
N LYS A 15 19.30 -20.07 17.32
CA LYS A 15 18.47 -21.25 17.64
C LYS A 15 17.01 -20.85 17.91
N GLN A 16 16.77 -19.66 18.44
CA GLN A 16 15.43 -19.09 18.58
C GLN A 16 14.83 -18.67 17.23
N LEU A 17 15.65 -18.14 16.32
CA LEU A 17 15.25 -17.85 14.93
C LEU A 17 14.98 -19.15 14.15
N SER A 18 15.75 -20.21 14.37
CA SER A 18 15.58 -21.52 13.72
C SER A 18 14.33 -22.29 14.19
N LYS A 19 13.80 -21.99 15.37
CA LYS A 19 12.52 -22.53 15.88
C LYS A 19 11.36 -21.54 15.68
N SER A 20 11.37 -20.78 14.58
CA SER A 20 10.22 -20.02 14.13
C SER A 20 9.03 -20.97 14.05
N SER A 21 8.08 -20.80 14.95
CA SER A 21 6.87 -21.62 14.98
C SER A 21 6.05 -21.32 13.72
N LEU A 22 5.75 -22.31 12.90
CA LEU A 22 4.85 -22.18 11.76
C LEU A 22 3.38 -21.95 12.17
N LYS A 23 3.12 -21.81 13.47
CA LYS A 23 1.78 -21.53 14.01
C LYS A 23 1.11 -20.30 13.41
N PRO A 24 1.79 -19.16 13.17
CA PRO A 24 1.16 -17.99 12.57
C PRO A 24 0.58 -18.27 11.18
N LEU A 25 1.17 -19.20 10.41
CA LEU A 25 0.70 -19.58 9.06
C LEU A 25 -0.70 -20.22 9.07
N LYS A 26 -1.09 -20.83 10.18
CA LYS A 26 -2.42 -21.42 10.37
C LYS A 26 -3.49 -20.41 10.79
N SER A 27 -3.09 -19.17 11.11
CA SER A 27 -4.01 -18.13 11.53
C SER A 27 -4.81 -17.61 10.32
N PRO A 28 -6.15 -17.62 10.35
CA PRO A 28 -6.96 -17.02 9.29
C PRO A 28 -6.75 -15.50 9.17
N PHE A 29 -6.36 -14.84 10.26
CA PHE A 29 -6.05 -13.41 10.25
C PHE A 29 -4.85 -13.08 9.36
N LEU A 30 -3.83 -13.95 9.31
CA LEU A 30 -2.70 -13.78 8.42
C LEU A 30 -3.17 -13.68 6.97
N TRP A 31 -4.01 -14.61 6.53
CA TRP A 31 -4.47 -14.66 5.15
C TRP A 31 -5.39 -13.50 4.77
N ILE A 32 -6.21 -13.01 5.71
CA ILE A 32 -7.00 -11.79 5.52
C ILE A 32 -6.08 -10.57 5.31
N PHE A 33 -5.03 -10.43 6.12
CA PHE A 33 -4.07 -9.34 5.95
C PHE A 33 -3.19 -9.50 4.72
N VAL A 34 -2.81 -10.73 4.34
CA VAL A 34 -2.10 -11.02 3.09
C VAL A 34 -2.95 -10.60 1.89
N LEU A 35 -4.23 -10.94 1.86
CA LEU A 35 -5.15 -10.54 0.80
C LEU A 35 -5.31 -9.01 0.74
N SER A 36 -5.53 -8.37 1.87
CA SER A 36 -5.63 -6.90 1.94
C SER A 36 -4.34 -6.23 1.47
N MET A 37 -3.17 -6.73 1.89
CA MET A 37 -1.88 -6.23 1.47
C MET A 37 -1.64 -6.44 -0.03
N ALA A 38 -2.06 -7.58 -0.57
CA ALA A 38 -1.96 -7.89 -2.00
C ALA A 38 -2.79 -6.91 -2.84
N LEU A 39 -4.06 -6.71 -2.48
CA LEU A 39 -4.97 -5.79 -3.17
C LEU A 39 -4.47 -4.34 -3.13
N GLN A 40 -4.02 -3.88 -1.97
CA GLN A 40 -3.46 -2.55 -1.81
C GLN A 40 -2.15 -2.39 -2.60
N SER A 41 -1.29 -3.42 -2.60
CA SER A 41 -0.01 -3.36 -3.30
C SER A 41 -0.17 -3.35 -4.82
N LEU A 42 -1.21 -4.00 -5.34
CA LEU A 42 -1.51 -3.99 -6.76
C LEU A 42 -1.70 -2.56 -7.29
N ALA A 43 -2.35 -1.71 -6.52
CA ALA A 43 -2.60 -0.32 -6.91
C ALA A 43 -1.50 0.66 -6.47
N ASN A 44 -0.74 0.35 -5.42
CA ASN A 44 0.12 1.32 -4.74
C ASN A 44 1.26 1.90 -5.59
N ASN A 45 1.90 1.06 -6.41
CA ASN A 45 3.06 1.49 -7.22
C ASN A 45 2.66 2.12 -8.56
N ILE A 46 1.44 1.93 -8.96
CA ILE A 46 0.94 2.34 -10.26
C ILE A 46 0.94 3.88 -10.45
N PRO A 47 0.44 4.70 -9.51
CA PRO A 47 0.45 6.14 -9.68
C PRO A 47 1.84 6.74 -9.83
N ALA A 48 2.83 6.26 -9.09
CA ALA A 48 4.20 6.75 -9.20
C ALA A 48 4.77 6.56 -10.61
N ASN A 49 4.42 5.44 -11.27
CA ASN A 49 4.96 5.10 -12.59
C ASN A 49 4.16 5.69 -13.75
N TYR A 50 2.85 5.88 -13.59
CA TYR A 50 1.96 6.18 -14.71
C TYR A 50 1.28 7.54 -14.64
N LEU A 51 1.27 8.22 -13.48
CA LEU A 51 0.70 9.56 -13.35
C LEU A 51 1.45 10.59 -14.21
N PRO A 52 2.80 10.55 -14.35
CA PRO A 52 3.49 11.40 -15.32
C PRO A 52 3.06 11.15 -16.76
N SER A 53 2.89 9.88 -17.15
CA SER A 53 2.44 9.53 -18.49
C SER A 53 1.01 10.00 -18.77
N TYR A 54 0.13 9.95 -17.76
CA TYR A 54 -1.20 10.52 -17.85
C TYR A 54 -1.16 12.04 -18.05
N ALA A 55 -0.30 12.73 -17.30
CA ALA A 55 -0.14 14.17 -17.41
C ALA A 55 0.39 14.60 -18.78
N THR A 56 1.39 13.89 -19.31
CA THR A 56 1.95 14.17 -20.66
C THR A 56 0.93 13.89 -21.76
N ASP A 57 0.12 12.86 -21.64
CA ASP A 57 -0.99 12.57 -22.57
C ASP A 57 -2.05 13.71 -22.60
N LEU A 58 -2.18 14.46 -21.51
CA LEU A 58 -3.05 15.65 -21.43
C LEU A 58 -2.35 16.97 -21.79
N GLY A 59 -1.12 16.90 -22.30
CA GLY A 59 -0.38 18.06 -22.79
C GLY A 59 0.43 18.80 -21.72
N VAL A 60 0.60 18.22 -20.52
CA VAL A 60 1.50 18.79 -19.49
C VAL A 60 2.94 18.58 -19.92
N SER A 61 3.80 19.57 -19.69
CA SER A 61 5.24 19.44 -20.00
C SER A 61 5.89 18.30 -19.22
N PRO A 62 6.90 17.60 -19.78
CA PRO A 62 7.56 16.48 -19.11
C PRO A 62 8.14 16.83 -17.74
N ASP A 63 8.66 18.04 -17.57
CA ASP A 63 9.23 18.52 -16.32
C ASP A 63 8.15 18.64 -15.24
N ASN A 64 7.01 19.24 -15.55
CA ASN A 64 5.88 19.35 -14.64
C ASN A 64 5.24 17.98 -14.36
N ALA A 65 5.21 17.09 -15.32
CA ALA A 65 4.73 15.72 -15.13
C ALA A 65 5.65 14.94 -14.15
N ALA A 66 6.95 15.11 -14.23
CA ALA A 66 7.91 14.50 -13.30
C ALA A 66 7.76 15.03 -11.87
N LEU A 67 7.42 16.31 -11.69
CA LEU A 67 7.16 16.90 -10.37
C LEU A 67 6.01 16.23 -9.62
N LEU A 68 5.04 15.62 -10.32
CA LEU A 68 3.94 14.89 -9.68
C LEU A 68 4.44 13.72 -8.83
N VAL A 69 5.49 13.03 -9.27
CA VAL A 69 6.11 11.95 -8.48
C VAL A 69 6.80 12.53 -7.23
N THR A 70 7.43 13.68 -7.36
CA THR A 70 8.06 14.38 -6.22
C THR A 70 7.01 14.74 -5.17
N TYR A 71 5.88 15.32 -5.56
CA TYR A 71 4.78 15.63 -4.64
C TYR A 71 4.21 14.36 -3.99
N LEU A 72 4.07 13.28 -4.75
CA LEU A 72 3.60 12.00 -4.25
C LEU A 72 4.55 11.40 -3.19
N CYS A 73 5.86 11.43 -3.45
CA CYS A 73 6.86 10.93 -2.51
C CYS A 73 6.95 11.79 -1.25
N LEU A 74 6.98 13.12 -1.38
CA LEU A 74 7.01 14.03 -0.24
C LEU A 74 5.76 13.89 0.64
N ALA A 75 4.59 13.84 0.03
CA ALA A 75 3.34 13.60 0.74
C ALA A 75 3.34 12.23 1.43
N GLY A 76 3.95 11.21 0.80
CA GLY A 76 4.11 9.88 1.38
C GLY A 76 4.97 9.87 2.64
N ILE A 77 6.06 10.63 2.68
CA ILE A 77 6.91 10.76 3.87
C ILE A 77 6.11 11.37 5.02
N VAL A 78 5.46 12.51 4.78
CA VAL A 78 4.64 13.19 5.79
C VAL A 78 3.48 12.29 6.26
N GLY A 79 2.79 11.67 5.32
CA GLY A 79 1.67 10.79 5.60
C GLY A 79 2.05 9.58 6.45
N GLN A 80 3.20 8.94 6.18
CA GLN A 80 3.68 7.80 6.98
C GLN A 80 3.91 8.18 8.45
N VAL A 81 4.47 9.35 8.71
CA VAL A 81 4.68 9.85 10.06
C VAL A 81 3.33 10.14 10.74
N LEU A 82 2.44 10.85 10.06
CA LEU A 82 1.15 11.24 10.61
C LEU A 82 0.23 10.03 10.87
N LEU A 83 0.09 9.12 9.89
CA LEU A 83 -0.73 7.92 10.08
C LEU A 83 -0.09 6.92 11.05
N GLY A 84 1.24 6.87 11.12
CA GLY A 84 1.94 6.09 12.14
C GLY A 84 1.61 6.59 13.54
N ALA A 85 1.79 7.88 13.80
CA ALA A 85 1.45 8.52 15.08
C ALA A 85 -0.06 8.37 15.43
N LEU A 86 -0.93 8.51 14.42
CA LEU A 86 -2.36 8.32 14.60
C LEU A 86 -2.69 6.87 14.97
N THR A 87 -1.99 5.91 14.37
CA THR A 87 -2.16 4.48 14.68
C THR A 87 -1.76 4.16 16.13
N ASP A 88 -0.69 4.78 16.61
CA ASP A 88 -0.24 4.62 17.99
C ASP A 88 -1.21 5.27 18.98
N ALA A 89 -1.83 6.41 18.63
CA ALA A 89 -2.74 7.16 19.50
C ALA A 89 -4.13 6.54 19.62
N ILE A 90 -4.75 6.14 18.49
CA ILE A 90 -6.17 5.70 18.46
C ILE A 90 -6.36 4.27 17.95
N GLY A 91 -5.26 3.57 17.69
CA GLY A 91 -5.26 2.19 17.17
C GLY A 91 -5.36 2.11 15.64
N PRO A 92 -5.16 0.90 15.07
CA PRO A 92 -4.94 0.73 13.63
C PRO A 92 -6.21 0.83 12.77
N LEU A 93 -7.41 0.71 13.34
CA LEU A 93 -8.66 0.62 12.56
C LEU A 93 -8.97 1.91 11.80
N ILE A 94 -8.93 3.05 12.49
CA ILE A 94 -9.28 4.35 11.89
C ILE A 94 -8.24 4.76 10.85
N PRO A 95 -6.92 4.73 11.11
CA PRO A 95 -5.92 5.01 10.09
C PRO A 95 -5.99 4.07 8.88
N PHE A 96 -6.33 2.80 9.11
CA PHE A 96 -6.53 1.83 8.04
C PHE A 96 -7.68 2.23 7.11
N LEU A 97 -8.85 2.53 7.66
CA LEU A 97 -10.00 2.98 6.89
C LEU A 97 -9.71 4.30 6.18
N LEU A 98 -9.12 5.27 6.91
CA LEU A 98 -8.77 6.56 6.35
C LEU A 98 -7.82 6.43 5.16
N SER A 99 -6.77 5.60 5.28
CA SER A 99 -5.84 5.30 4.19
C SER A 99 -6.56 4.80 2.94
N ILE A 100 -7.44 3.82 3.08
CA ILE A 100 -8.14 3.22 1.94
C ILE A 100 -9.17 4.18 1.34
N PHE A 101 -10.03 4.79 2.16
CA PHE A 101 -11.10 5.65 1.64
C PHE A 101 -10.55 6.90 0.94
N VAL A 102 -9.56 7.58 1.55
CA VAL A 102 -8.97 8.77 0.94
C VAL A 102 -8.21 8.42 -0.34
N SER A 103 -7.47 7.30 -0.36
CA SER A 103 -6.77 6.87 -1.57
C SER A 103 -7.74 6.47 -2.68
N SER A 104 -8.82 5.75 -2.36
CA SER A 104 -9.85 5.37 -3.33
C SER A 104 -10.57 6.60 -3.87
N PHE A 105 -10.91 7.56 -3.01
CA PHE A 105 -11.51 8.83 -3.41
C PHE A 105 -10.57 9.61 -4.34
N ALA A 106 -9.29 9.71 -4.00
CA ALA A 106 -8.29 10.39 -4.83
C ALA A 106 -8.22 9.77 -6.24
N VAL A 107 -8.29 8.44 -6.33
CA VAL A 107 -8.24 7.74 -7.63
C VAL A 107 -9.56 7.87 -8.39
N PHE A 108 -10.69 7.51 -7.79
CA PHE A 108 -11.97 7.49 -8.51
C PHE A 108 -12.49 8.87 -8.87
N VAL A 109 -12.38 9.83 -7.94
CA VAL A 109 -13.00 11.13 -8.12
C VAL A 109 -11.98 12.13 -8.68
N VAL A 110 -10.87 12.32 -7.97
CA VAL A 110 -9.94 13.39 -8.35
C VAL A 110 -9.17 13.04 -9.61
N TRP A 111 -8.67 11.82 -9.73
CA TRP A 111 -7.98 11.38 -10.95
C TRP A 111 -8.95 11.09 -12.10
N GLY A 112 -10.04 10.37 -11.82
CA GLY A 112 -11.02 10.00 -12.84
C GLY A 112 -11.69 11.19 -13.52
N LEU A 113 -11.99 12.24 -12.79
CA LEU A 113 -12.67 13.45 -13.29
C LEU A 113 -11.70 14.58 -13.62
N GLY A 114 -10.53 14.63 -12.96
CA GLY A 114 -9.56 15.71 -13.09
C GLY A 114 -8.75 15.61 -14.37
N LYS A 115 -8.72 16.71 -15.14
CA LYS A 115 -7.92 16.85 -16.37
C LYS A 115 -6.91 17.99 -16.28
N ALA A 116 -7.05 18.85 -15.29
CA ALA A 116 -6.15 19.96 -15.09
C ALA A 116 -4.91 19.56 -14.29
N TYR A 117 -3.78 20.19 -14.53
CA TYR A 117 -2.53 19.89 -13.83
C TYR A 117 -2.64 19.97 -12.31
N TRP A 118 -3.34 20.99 -11.80
CA TRP A 118 -3.54 21.14 -10.35
C TRP A 118 -4.35 20.00 -9.72
N THR A 119 -5.28 19.38 -10.46
CA THR A 119 -5.99 18.18 -9.95
C THR A 119 -5.08 16.98 -9.83
N MET A 120 -4.10 16.85 -10.71
CA MET A 120 -3.07 15.81 -10.62
C MET A 120 -2.14 16.02 -9.42
N ILE A 121 -1.83 17.27 -9.08
CA ILE A 121 -1.09 17.60 -7.85
C ILE A 121 -1.89 17.14 -6.62
N ILE A 122 -3.21 17.41 -6.58
CA ILE A 122 -4.08 16.97 -5.48
C ILE A 122 -4.08 15.43 -5.39
N VAL A 123 -4.20 14.72 -6.52
CA VAL A 123 -4.08 13.25 -6.55
C VAL A 123 -2.76 12.78 -5.96
N SER A 124 -1.65 13.39 -6.39
CA SER A 124 -0.30 13.05 -5.91
C SER A 124 -0.20 13.21 -4.39
N ILE A 125 -0.69 14.32 -3.85
CA ILE A 125 -0.64 14.60 -2.42
C ILE A 125 -1.55 13.63 -1.63
N LEU A 126 -2.81 13.49 -2.02
CA LEU A 126 -3.75 12.63 -1.32
C LEU A 126 -3.34 11.16 -1.39
N PHE A 127 -3.00 10.67 -2.59
CA PHE A 127 -2.59 9.29 -2.76
C PHE A 127 -1.26 9.00 -2.05
N GLY A 128 -0.27 9.89 -2.19
CA GLY A 128 1.01 9.77 -1.50
C GLY A 128 0.83 9.72 0.02
N ALA A 129 0.12 10.68 0.60
CA ALA A 129 -0.07 10.76 2.04
C ALA A 129 -0.81 9.57 2.63
N PHE A 130 -1.80 9.01 1.94
CA PHE A 130 -2.67 7.97 2.50
C PHE A 130 -2.34 6.57 2.00
N ALA A 131 -2.10 6.36 0.70
CA ALA A 131 -1.82 5.03 0.17
C ALA A 131 -0.44 4.51 0.58
N PHE A 132 0.60 5.35 0.55
CA PHE A 132 1.94 4.94 0.96
C PHE A 132 2.03 4.69 2.47
N SER A 133 1.25 5.41 3.26
CA SER A 133 1.20 5.26 4.71
C SER A 133 0.60 3.94 5.18
N PHE A 134 -0.07 3.20 4.32
CA PHE A 134 -0.57 1.85 4.62
C PHE A 134 0.56 0.92 5.12
N MET A 135 1.81 1.18 4.73
CA MET A 135 2.97 0.40 5.20
C MET A 135 3.21 0.52 6.70
N SER A 136 2.89 1.64 7.32
CA SER A 136 3.05 1.83 8.78
C SER A 136 2.15 0.89 9.59
N LEU A 137 1.02 0.46 9.02
CA LEU A 137 0.06 -0.46 9.66
C LEU A 137 0.52 -1.92 9.72
N ARG A 138 1.56 -2.29 8.96
CA ARG A 138 2.07 -3.66 8.87
C ARG A 138 2.50 -4.24 10.22
N SER A 139 3.17 -3.44 11.04
CA SER A 139 3.62 -3.87 12.37
C SER A 139 2.45 -4.21 13.29
N HIS A 140 1.37 -3.43 13.20
CA HIS A 140 0.14 -3.68 13.96
C HIS A 140 -0.60 -4.93 13.44
N MET A 141 -0.65 -5.15 12.12
CA MET A 141 -1.21 -6.37 11.53
C MET A 141 -0.44 -7.61 12.00
N ALA A 142 0.90 -7.56 11.99
CA ALA A 142 1.74 -8.64 12.48
C ALA A 142 1.51 -8.91 13.98
N ALA A 143 1.37 -7.87 14.80
CA ALA A 143 1.07 -8.00 16.23
C ALA A 143 -0.30 -8.62 16.49
N ILE A 144 -1.29 -8.34 15.63
CA ILE A 144 -2.62 -8.95 15.71
C ILE A 144 -2.58 -10.44 15.43
N VAL A 145 -1.89 -10.85 14.37
CA VAL A 145 -1.78 -12.27 13.98
C VAL A 145 -1.14 -13.09 15.10
N VAL A 146 -0.15 -12.53 15.78
CA VAL A 146 0.60 -13.22 16.84
C VAL A 146 -0.01 -13.03 18.23
N ASN A 147 -1.17 -12.34 18.35
CA ASN A 147 -1.88 -12.07 19.63
C ASN A 147 -1.03 -11.39 20.70
N ASN A 148 -0.07 -10.54 20.35
CA ASN A 148 0.86 -9.84 21.25
C ASN A 148 1.66 -10.72 22.22
N GLU A 149 1.34 -12.01 22.37
CA GLU A 149 1.98 -12.98 23.27
C GLU A 149 3.05 -13.82 22.54
N GLY A 150 3.09 -13.71 21.21
CA GLY A 150 4.06 -14.44 20.38
C GLY A 150 5.49 -13.95 20.55
N ARG A 151 6.43 -14.85 20.30
CA ARG A 151 7.86 -14.52 20.26
C ARG A 151 8.14 -13.44 19.23
N SER A 152 9.14 -12.62 19.48
CA SER A 152 9.58 -11.59 18.53
C SER A 152 9.86 -12.16 17.11
N GLY A 153 10.36 -13.40 17.03
CA GLY A 153 10.57 -14.11 15.77
C GLY A 153 9.28 -14.37 14.98
N ASP A 154 8.17 -14.66 15.64
CA ASP A 154 6.89 -14.90 14.97
C ASP A 154 6.32 -13.60 14.37
N LYS A 155 6.49 -12.47 15.07
CA LYS A 155 6.13 -11.14 14.52
C LYS A 155 6.98 -10.78 13.31
N LEU A 156 8.26 -11.08 13.36
CA LEU A 156 9.18 -10.84 12.24
C LEU A 156 8.81 -11.69 11.04
N LEU A 157 8.48 -12.98 11.24
CA LEU A 157 8.02 -13.88 10.18
C LEU A 157 6.76 -13.36 9.49
N VAL A 158 5.72 -13.01 10.27
CA VAL A 158 4.47 -12.46 9.72
C VAL A 158 4.73 -11.17 8.96
N SER A 159 5.52 -10.27 9.52
CA SER A 159 5.92 -9.02 8.88
C SER A 159 6.68 -9.25 7.57
N GLY A 160 7.55 -10.26 7.54
CA GLY A 160 8.27 -10.69 6.35
C GLY A 160 7.35 -11.23 5.25
N ILE A 161 6.35 -12.05 5.62
CA ILE A 161 5.35 -12.58 4.67
C ILE A 161 4.55 -11.44 4.05
N LEU A 162 4.10 -10.47 4.84
CA LEU A 162 3.37 -9.31 4.34
C LEU A 162 4.23 -8.47 3.38
N LEU A 163 5.52 -8.29 3.71
CA LEU A 163 6.46 -7.58 2.85
C LEU A 163 6.73 -8.32 1.54
N PHE A 164 6.93 -9.63 1.63
CA PHE A 164 7.14 -10.50 0.47
C PHE A 164 5.94 -10.47 -0.48
N THR A 165 4.72 -10.58 0.07
CA THR A 165 3.47 -10.42 -0.69
C THR A 165 3.45 -9.08 -1.43
N ARG A 166 3.79 -7.99 -0.75
CA ARG A 166 3.87 -6.66 -1.37
C ARG A 166 4.88 -6.63 -2.52
N GLY A 167 6.05 -7.24 -2.34
CA GLY A 167 7.09 -7.27 -3.38
C GLY A 167 6.62 -8.00 -4.64
N ILE A 168 6.10 -9.22 -4.49
CA ILE A 168 5.60 -10.02 -5.62
C ILE A 168 4.47 -9.30 -6.34
N ILE A 169 3.47 -8.82 -5.61
CA ILE A 169 2.32 -8.14 -6.21
C ILE A 169 2.74 -6.81 -6.84
N GLY A 170 3.76 -6.12 -6.30
CA GLY A 170 4.33 -4.93 -6.91
C GLY A 170 4.91 -5.21 -8.31
N VAL A 171 5.57 -6.35 -8.52
CA VAL A 171 6.04 -6.76 -9.86
C VAL A 171 4.85 -7.08 -10.76
N VAL A 172 3.88 -7.87 -10.28
CA VAL A 172 2.67 -8.23 -11.05
C VAL A 172 1.89 -6.98 -11.46
N SER A 173 1.81 -5.97 -10.60
CA SER A 173 1.09 -4.72 -10.87
C SER A 173 1.60 -4.00 -12.13
N GLY A 174 2.91 -4.05 -12.38
CA GLY A 174 3.51 -3.47 -13.60
C GLY A 174 3.01 -4.14 -14.87
N TYR A 175 2.93 -5.48 -14.89
CA TYR A 175 2.41 -6.22 -16.05
C TYR A 175 0.92 -5.97 -16.27
N VAL A 176 0.12 -5.97 -15.21
CA VAL A 176 -1.32 -5.68 -15.30
C VAL A 176 -1.55 -4.27 -15.83
N ALA A 177 -0.83 -3.29 -15.32
CA ALA A 177 -0.90 -1.91 -15.79
C ALA A 177 -0.53 -1.77 -17.27
N ALA A 178 0.56 -2.42 -17.71
CA ALA A 178 1.00 -2.40 -19.09
C ALA A 178 -0.04 -3.01 -20.04
N ALA A 179 -0.65 -4.14 -19.66
CA ALA A 179 -1.70 -4.80 -20.45
C ALA A 179 -2.93 -3.89 -20.62
N LEU A 180 -3.40 -3.26 -19.55
CA LEU A 180 -4.54 -2.34 -19.61
C LEU A 180 -4.27 -1.12 -20.49
N LEU A 181 -3.04 -0.61 -20.47
CA LEU A 181 -2.67 0.53 -21.30
C LEU A 181 -2.56 0.17 -22.79
N GLN A 182 -2.18 -1.07 -23.11
CA GLN A 182 -2.19 -1.54 -24.50
C GLN A 182 -3.61 -1.54 -25.08
N ASP A 183 -4.60 -2.00 -24.31
CA ASP A 183 -6.01 -1.94 -24.72
C ASP A 183 -6.53 -0.51 -24.75
N GLY A 184 -6.15 0.32 -23.78
CA GLY A 184 -6.50 1.75 -23.75
C GLY A 184 -5.96 2.55 -24.94
N LYS A 185 -4.80 2.18 -25.51
CA LYS A 185 -4.25 2.81 -26.71
C LYS A 185 -5.18 2.70 -27.93
N LYS A 186 -5.99 1.65 -28.01
CA LYS A 186 -7.00 1.48 -29.08
C LYS A 186 -8.13 2.49 -28.99
N VAL A 187 -8.46 2.96 -27.78
CA VAL A 187 -9.52 3.92 -27.51
C VAL A 187 -9.06 5.36 -27.75
N GLY A 188 -7.78 5.65 -27.47
CA GLY A 188 -7.22 7.00 -27.56
C GLY A 188 -7.68 7.94 -26.43
N ILE A 189 -7.26 9.21 -26.53
CA ILE A 189 -7.66 10.25 -25.58
C ILE A 189 -9.01 10.81 -26.00
N GLN A 190 -10.01 10.68 -25.13
CA GLN A 190 -11.39 11.14 -25.40
C GLN A 190 -11.89 12.02 -24.26
N PRO A 191 -12.82 12.97 -24.54
CA PRO A 191 -13.50 13.70 -23.47
C PRO A 191 -14.38 12.75 -22.67
N GLY A 192 -14.08 12.56 -21.37
CA GLY A 192 -14.82 11.66 -20.50
C GLY A 192 -14.02 11.29 -19.26
N TYR A 193 -14.53 10.33 -18.51
CA TYR A 193 -13.89 9.79 -17.33
C TYR A 193 -12.56 9.13 -17.70
N GLY A 194 -11.47 9.46 -16.96
CA GLY A 194 -10.14 8.91 -17.20
C GLY A 194 -9.57 9.19 -18.60
N ALA A 195 -10.02 10.27 -19.27
CA ALA A 195 -9.62 10.63 -20.63
C ALA A 195 -9.75 9.46 -21.65
N GLY A 196 -10.69 8.54 -21.45
CA GLY A 196 -10.94 7.37 -22.27
C GLY A 196 -9.86 6.29 -22.16
N LYS A 197 -8.67 6.54 -22.67
CA LYS A 197 -7.50 5.64 -22.64
C LYS A 197 -7.19 5.10 -21.24
N TRP A 198 -7.33 5.93 -20.20
CA TRP A 198 -6.95 5.61 -18.83
C TRP A 198 -8.11 5.12 -17.96
N GLN A 199 -9.33 5.10 -18.50
CA GLN A 199 -10.53 4.71 -17.75
C GLN A 199 -10.43 3.31 -17.11
N PRO A 200 -10.09 2.21 -17.85
CA PRO A 200 -10.00 0.87 -17.26
C PRO A 200 -8.95 0.79 -16.16
N PHE A 201 -7.88 1.54 -16.34
CA PHE A 201 -6.76 1.64 -15.44
C PHE A 201 -7.16 2.29 -14.10
N ILE A 202 -7.85 3.44 -14.13
CA ILE A 202 -8.32 4.15 -12.94
C ILE A 202 -9.37 3.31 -12.19
N ILE A 203 -10.26 2.63 -12.93
CA ILE A 203 -11.26 1.74 -12.33
C ILE A 203 -10.57 0.58 -11.61
N LEU A 204 -9.58 -0.07 -12.22
CA LEU A 204 -8.84 -1.15 -11.55
C LEU A 204 -8.16 -0.65 -10.27
N LEU A 205 -7.46 0.49 -10.33
CA LEU A 205 -6.80 1.04 -9.16
C LEU A 205 -7.78 1.31 -8.01
N GLY A 206 -8.86 2.02 -8.32
CA GLY A 206 -9.84 2.39 -7.31
C GLY A 206 -10.55 1.16 -6.72
N THR A 207 -10.90 0.17 -7.56
CA THR A 207 -11.56 -1.07 -7.10
C THR A 207 -10.65 -1.92 -6.23
N THR A 208 -9.38 -2.09 -6.60
CA THR A 208 -8.41 -2.86 -5.80
C THR A 208 -8.09 -2.18 -4.48
N MET A 209 -7.98 -0.83 -4.47
CA MET A 209 -7.84 -0.06 -3.23
C MET A 209 -9.06 -0.24 -2.32
N THR A 210 -10.29 -0.10 -2.87
CA THR A 210 -11.51 -0.30 -2.08
C THR A 210 -11.64 -1.73 -1.59
N ALA A 211 -11.32 -2.73 -2.43
CA ALA A 211 -11.36 -4.13 -2.04
C ALA A 211 -10.36 -4.47 -0.90
N ALA A 212 -9.28 -3.69 -0.75
CA ALA A 212 -8.35 -3.87 0.37
C ALA A 212 -9.00 -3.64 1.76
N THR A 213 -10.23 -3.06 1.82
CA THR A 213 -11.02 -2.98 3.06
C THR A 213 -11.33 -4.36 3.68
N VAL A 214 -11.14 -5.45 2.95
CA VAL A 214 -11.24 -6.80 3.52
C VAL A 214 -10.38 -6.99 4.77
N GLY A 215 -9.27 -6.26 4.90
CA GLY A 215 -8.42 -6.26 6.09
C GLY A 215 -9.11 -5.76 7.37
N VAL A 216 -10.19 -4.99 7.24
CA VAL A 216 -11.00 -4.51 8.36
C VAL A 216 -11.57 -5.68 9.16
N PHE A 217 -11.99 -6.76 8.48
CA PHE A 217 -12.50 -7.95 9.17
C PHE A 217 -11.46 -8.55 10.12
N GLY A 218 -10.17 -8.51 9.76
CA GLY A 218 -9.09 -8.92 10.64
C GLY A 218 -8.91 -8.02 11.85
N LEU A 219 -9.13 -6.71 11.67
CA LEU A 219 -9.01 -5.71 12.74
C LEU A 219 -10.20 -5.71 13.71
N LEU A 220 -11.43 -5.86 13.20
CA LEU A 220 -12.66 -5.84 14.01
C LEU A 220 -12.80 -7.07 14.89
N ARG A 221 -12.50 -8.26 14.38
CA ARG A 221 -12.67 -9.52 15.12
C ARG A 221 -11.81 -9.60 16.39
N LYS A 222 -10.70 -8.87 16.44
CA LYS A 222 -9.88 -8.75 17.66
C LYS A 222 -10.54 -7.87 18.74
N ARG A 223 -11.41 -6.93 18.38
CA ARG A 223 -12.12 -6.10 19.37
C ARG A 223 -13.23 -6.86 20.09
N ALA A 224 -13.67 -7.97 19.50
CA ALA A 224 -14.78 -8.80 19.99
C ALA A 224 -14.31 -10.04 20.79
N ALA A 225 -13.00 -10.35 20.80
CA ALA A 225 -12.37 -11.42 21.55
C ALA A 225 -11.52 -10.85 22.70
#